data_3ea78f568d4d31c8bb3823113d85038c
#
_entry.id   3ea78f568d4d31c8bb3823113d85038c
#
_cell.length_a   1.000
_cell.length_b   1.000
_cell.length_c   1.000
_cell.angle_alpha   90.00
_cell.angle_beta   90.00
_cell.angle_gamma   90.00
#
_symmetry.space_group_name_H-M   'P 1'
#
loop_
_entity.id
_entity.type
_entity.pdbx_description
1 polymer ?
#
loop_
_entity_poly.entity_id
_entity_poly.type
_entity_poly.pdbx_seq_one_letter_code
_entity_poly.pdbx_strand_id
1 'polypeptide(L)'
;LDCEPGAFLYYGFDHEISKAEFEERIKNNTLTEVLNAVPVHKGDCFFIPAGTLHAICKGIVIAEVQQNSNVTYRVYDYGRVGADGKPRALHVEKALDVTLRTPPVKHDFGSHLAQGEYFTVDAKNGAFEDTADEKSFVSLLVTDGEGELTCGGETVVVKKGDSFFLPAGSGSYAVRGTCQTLVTRV
;
A
#
# COMPACT_ATOMS: atom_id res chain seq x y z
N LEU A 1 -8.03 -5.36 -1.11
CA LEU A 1 -9.32 -5.61 -0.45
C LEU A 1 -10.28 -6.37 -1.37
N ASP A 2 -10.35 -5.96 -2.63
CA ASP A 2 -11.19 -6.57 -3.65
C ASP A 2 -10.63 -6.30 -5.05
N CYS A 3 -10.94 -7.15 -6.05
CA CYS A 3 -10.53 -6.93 -7.42
C CYS A 3 -11.47 -7.61 -8.42
N GLU A 4 -11.54 -7.05 -9.62
CA GLU A 4 -12.22 -7.63 -10.76
C GLU A 4 -11.41 -8.81 -11.34
N PRO A 5 -12.05 -9.80 -11.97
CA PRO A 5 -11.34 -10.86 -12.68
C PRO A 5 -10.38 -10.29 -13.73
N GLY A 6 -9.12 -10.75 -13.70
CA GLY A 6 -8.08 -10.30 -14.62
C GLY A 6 -7.44 -8.96 -14.25
N ALA A 7 -7.75 -8.39 -13.08
CA ALA A 7 -7.06 -7.22 -12.56
C ALA A 7 -5.58 -7.52 -12.29
N PHE A 8 -4.73 -6.54 -12.50
CA PHE A 8 -3.29 -6.63 -12.26
C PHE A 8 -2.72 -5.27 -11.87
N LEU A 9 -1.54 -5.28 -11.30
CA LEU A 9 -0.75 -4.08 -11.07
C LEU A 9 0.64 -4.24 -11.71
N TYR A 10 1.26 -3.12 -12.05
CA TYR A 10 2.68 -3.12 -12.35
C TYR A 10 3.48 -3.01 -11.07
N TYR A 11 4.47 -3.89 -10.88
CA TYR A 11 5.29 -3.95 -9.67
C TYR A 11 6.76 -4.22 -10.02
N GLY A 12 7.54 -3.16 -10.11
CA GLY A 12 8.93 -3.19 -10.55
C GLY A 12 9.10 -3.60 -12.01
N PHE A 13 10.29 -4.03 -12.34
CA PHE A 13 10.65 -4.53 -13.66
C PHE A 13 10.57 -6.06 -13.71
N ASP A 14 10.34 -6.63 -14.87
CA ASP A 14 10.36 -8.08 -15.09
C ASP A 14 11.80 -8.64 -15.18
N HIS A 15 12.77 -7.79 -15.53
CA HIS A 15 14.21 -8.07 -15.54
C HIS A 15 14.99 -6.79 -15.19
N GLU A 16 16.30 -6.93 -14.97
CA GLU A 16 17.16 -5.77 -14.75
C GLU A 16 17.39 -5.01 -16.05
N ILE A 17 17.21 -3.68 -16.03
CA ILE A 17 17.46 -2.78 -17.16
C ILE A 17 18.46 -1.69 -16.80
N SER A 18 19.17 -1.17 -17.82
CA SER A 18 20.07 -0.04 -17.65
C SER A 18 19.34 1.28 -17.48
N LYS A 19 20.02 2.31 -16.93
CA LYS A 19 19.47 3.68 -16.86
C LYS A 19 19.15 4.22 -18.26
N ALA A 20 20.00 3.93 -19.24
CA ALA A 20 19.80 4.36 -20.62
C ALA A 20 18.57 3.71 -21.26
N GLU A 21 18.37 2.41 -21.05
CA GLU A 21 17.18 1.72 -21.52
C GLU A 21 15.91 2.27 -20.83
N PHE A 22 15.94 2.48 -19.52
CA PHE A 22 14.80 3.07 -18.80
C PHE A 22 14.42 4.43 -19.39
N GLU A 23 15.39 5.32 -19.64
CA GLU A 23 15.16 6.62 -20.27
C GLU A 23 14.57 6.48 -21.68
N GLU A 24 15.12 5.59 -22.49
CA GLU A 24 14.63 5.33 -23.84
C GLU A 24 13.20 4.81 -23.85
N ARG A 25 12.87 3.85 -22.98
CA ARG A 25 11.52 3.30 -22.83
C ARG A 25 10.49 4.35 -22.44
N ILE A 26 10.86 5.30 -21.58
CA ILE A 26 10.00 6.44 -21.23
C ILE A 26 9.76 7.33 -22.45
N LYS A 27 10.83 7.70 -23.19
CA LYS A 27 10.75 8.55 -24.38
C LYS A 27 9.91 7.95 -25.50
N ASN A 28 10.01 6.65 -25.68
CA ASN A 28 9.35 5.92 -26.79
C ASN A 28 7.95 5.41 -26.38
N ASN A 29 7.46 5.67 -25.14
CA ASN A 29 6.19 5.14 -24.60
C ASN A 29 6.12 3.60 -24.61
N THR A 30 7.25 2.91 -24.44
CA THR A 30 7.35 1.44 -24.39
C THR A 30 7.69 0.92 -23.00
N LEU A 31 7.59 1.77 -21.97
CA LEU A 31 7.97 1.41 -20.60
C LEU A 31 7.22 0.18 -20.07
N THR A 32 5.95 0.04 -20.41
CA THR A 32 5.12 -1.10 -19.97
C THR A 32 5.57 -2.45 -20.49
N GLU A 33 6.40 -2.50 -21.53
CA GLU A 33 6.92 -3.76 -22.11
C GLU A 33 8.00 -4.43 -21.23
N VAL A 34 8.58 -3.69 -20.29
CA VAL A 34 9.62 -4.16 -19.36
C VAL A 34 9.18 -4.11 -17.91
N LEU A 35 7.89 -3.80 -17.65
CA LEU A 35 7.34 -3.81 -16.32
C LEU A 35 6.76 -5.17 -15.96
N ASN A 36 6.96 -5.58 -14.72
CA ASN A 36 6.39 -6.80 -14.18
C ASN A 36 4.88 -6.60 -13.91
N ALA A 37 4.04 -7.16 -14.77
CA ALA A 37 2.58 -7.16 -14.63
C ALA A 37 2.16 -8.34 -13.75
N VAL A 38 1.76 -8.05 -12.51
CA VAL A 38 1.41 -9.07 -11.52
C VAL A 38 -0.11 -9.18 -11.42
N PRO A 39 -0.72 -10.33 -11.74
CA PRO A 39 -2.12 -10.58 -11.45
C PRO A 39 -2.40 -10.43 -9.95
N VAL A 40 -3.57 -9.87 -9.60
CA VAL A 40 -3.92 -9.63 -8.20
C VAL A 40 -5.19 -10.37 -7.81
N HIS A 41 -5.26 -10.73 -6.53
CA HIS A 41 -6.39 -11.41 -5.91
C HIS A 41 -6.74 -10.74 -4.58
N LYS A 42 -7.99 -10.88 -4.15
CA LYS A 42 -8.39 -10.44 -2.81
C LYS A 42 -7.49 -11.10 -1.75
N GLY A 43 -6.91 -10.27 -0.87
CA GLY A 43 -6.01 -10.73 0.19
C GLY A 43 -4.52 -10.59 -0.13
N ASP A 44 -4.16 -10.30 -1.39
CA ASP A 44 -2.75 -10.05 -1.74
C ASP A 44 -2.24 -8.79 -1.02
N CYS A 45 -0.97 -8.84 -0.64
CA CYS A 45 -0.23 -7.73 -0.03
C CYS A 45 1.05 -7.48 -0.82
N PHE A 46 1.30 -6.21 -1.14
CA PHE A 46 2.50 -5.77 -1.84
C PHE A 46 3.25 -4.77 -0.96
N PHE A 47 4.45 -5.12 -0.57
CA PHE A 47 5.36 -4.20 0.08
C PHE A 47 6.18 -3.47 -0.98
N ILE A 48 6.04 -2.16 -1.05
CA ILE A 48 6.62 -1.32 -2.11
C ILE A 48 7.71 -0.42 -1.50
N PRO A 49 8.99 -0.86 -1.49
CA PRO A 49 10.10 -0.01 -1.06
C PRO A 49 10.22 1.25 -1.90
N ALA A 50 10.76 2.33 -1.31
CA ALA A 50 11.07 3.55 -2.04
C ALA A 50 11.94 3.23 -3.27
N GLY A 51 11.65 3.87 -4.40
CA GLY A 51 12.31 3.62 -5.67
C GLY A 51 11.69 2.49 -6.51
N THR A 52 10.77 1.69 -5.97
CA THR A 52 10.07 0.68 -6.76
C THR A 52 9.01 1.33 -7.66
N LEU A 53 9.19 1.18 -8.97
CA LEU A 53 8.19 1.64 -9.94
C LEU A 53 6.94 0.77 -9.81
N HIS A 54 5.79 1.42 -9.65
CA HIS A 54 4.52 0.69 -9.53
C HIS A 54 3.35 1.49 -10.09
N ALA A 55 2.32 0.79 -10.50
CA ALA A 55 1.06 1.38 -10.90
C ALA A 55 -0.10 0.44 -10.63
N ILE A 56 -1.10 0.92 -9.90
CA ILE A 56 -2.34 0.20 -9.65
C ILE A 56 -3.24 0.40 -10.85
N CYS A 57 -3.56 -0.71 -11.53
CA CYS A 57 -4.43 -0.68 -12.69
C CYS A 57 -5.91 -0.66 -12.28
N LYS A 58 -6.81 -0.68 -13.27
CA LYS A 58 -8.25 -0.65 -13.02
C LYS A 58 -8.76 -1.91 -12.32
N GLY A 59 -9.92 -1.81 -11.69
CA GLY A 59 -10.62 -2.95 -11.11
C GLY A 59 -10.05 -3.44 -9.78
N ILE A 60 -9.32 -2.59 -9.04
CA ILE A 60 -8.69 -2.96 -7.77
C ILE A 60 -9.17 -2.00 -6.67
N VAL A 61 -9.56 -2.55 -5.53
CA VAL A 61 -9.79 -1.81 -4.29
C VAL A 61 -8.68 -2.15 -3.32
N ILE A 62 -7.93 -1.15 -2.88
CA ILE A 62 -6.78 -1.31 -1.99
C ILE A 62 -6.97 -0.59 -0.65
N ALA A 63 -6.29 -1.09 0.37
CA ALA A 63 -5.88 -0.33 1.53
C ALA A 63 -4.39 0.00 1.36
N GLU A 64 -4.04 1.26 1.39
CA GLU A 64 -2.65 1.72 1.27
C GLU A 64 -2.20 2.30 2.61
N VAL A 65 -1.17 1.68 3.19
CA VAL A 65 -0.48 2.18 4.38
C VAL A 65 0.90 2.66 3.93
N GLN A 66 1.19 3.94 4.12
CA GLN A 66 2.46 4.53 3.69
C GLN A 66 3.03 5.48 4.75
N GLN A 67 4.34 5.66 4.71
CA GLN A 67 4.96 6.75 5.47
C GLN A 67 4.45 8.10 4.95
N ASN A 68 4.41 9.11 5.84
CA ASN A 68 3.91 10.44 5.49
C ASN A 68 4.84 11.14 4.49
N SER A 69 4.52 11.03 3.21
CA SER A 69 5.21 11.71 2.10
C SER A 69 4.22 12.04 0.98
N ASN A 70 4.30 13.26 0.46
CA ASN A 70 3.54 13.69 -0.72
C ASN A 70 4.39 13.69 -2.01
N VAL A 71 5.59 13.11 -1.96
CA VAL A 71 6.50 13.08 -3.10
C VAL A 71 6.18 11.89 -4.00
N THR A 72 5.78 12.19 -5.24
CA THR A 72 5.59 11.21 -6.30
C THR A 72 6.37 11.64 -7.53
N TYR A 73 7.27 10.77 -8.02
CA TYR A 73 7.95 10.98 -9.28
C TYR A 73 7.25 10.20 -10.40
N ARG A 74 6.42 10.90 -11.15
CA ARG A 74 5.67 10.30 -12.25
C ARG A 74 6.55 10.19 -13.48
N VAL A 75 6.67 8.97 -14.02
CA VAL A 75 7.50 8.69 -15.22
C VAL A 75 6.68 8.35 -16.44
N TYR A 76 5.44 7.93 -16.24
CA TYR A 76 4.55 7.51 -17.31
C TYR A 76 3.09 7.79 -16.91
N ASP A 77 2.29 8.25 -17.83
CA ASP A 77 0.90 8.59 -17.56
C ASP A 77 -0.06 8.18 -18.69
N TYR A 78 0.33 7.19 -19.49
CA TYR A 78 -0.50 6.63 -20.57
C TYR A 78 -1.01 7.69 -21.57
N GLY A 79 -0.31 8.82 -21.73
CA GLY A 79 -0.77 9.92 -22.57
C GLY A 79 -2.03 10.63 -22.07
N ARG A 80 -2.43 10.45 -20.79
CA ARG A 80 -3.62 11.08 -20.21
C ARG A 80 -3.47 12.59 -20.15
N VAL A 81 -4.57 13.28 -20.43
CA VAL A 81 -4.70 14.72 -20.25
C VAL A 81 -5.60 15.01 -19.05
N GLY A 82 -5.28 16.04 -18.29
CA GLY A 82 -6.10 16.53 -17.19
C GLY A 82 -7.38 17.22 -17.69
N ALA A 83 -8.22 17.66 -16.76
CA ALA A 83 -9.44 18.41 -17.07
C ALA A 83 -9.17 19.74 -17.82
N ASP A 84 -7.96 20.26 -17.71
CA ASP A 84 -7.45 21.44 -18.41
C ASP A 84 -6.93 21.14 -19.84
N GLY A 85 -7.06 19.88 -20.31
CA GLY A 85 -6.59 19.41 -21.61
C GLY A 85 -5.07 19.25 -21.70
N LYS A 86 -4.33 19.38 -20.61
CA LYS A 86 -2.86 19.25 -20.59
C LYS A 86 -2.42 17.91 -19.99
N PRO A 87 -1.32 17.33 -20.50
CA PRO A 87 -0.74 16.15 -19.85
C PRO A 87 -0.21 16.51 -18.45
N ARG A 88 -0.29 15.56 -17.52
CA ARG A 88 0.30 15.74 -16.20
C ARG A 88 1.84 15.81 -16.31
N ALA A 89 2.45 16.64 -15.47
CA ALA A 89 3.90 16.77 -15.46
C ALA A 89 4.59 15.44 -15.12
N LEU A 90 5.59 15.07 -15.88
CA LEU A 90 6.49 13.95 -15.62
C LEU A 90 7.75 14.45 -14.91
N HIS A 91 8.36 13.58 -14.11
CA HIS A 91 9.56 13.87 -13.30
C HIS A 91 10.70 12.93 -13.71
N VAL A 92 10.94 12.81 -15.02
CA VAL A 92 11.80 11.78 -15.62
C VAL A 92 13.21 11.81 -15.04
N GLU A 93 13.87 12.96 -15.00
CA GLU A 93 15.25 13.08 -14.50
C GLU A 93 15.38 12.58 -13.05
N LYS A 94 14.49 13.03 -12.17
CA LYS A 94 14.49 12.60 -10.76
C LYS A 94 14.20 11.11 -10.61
N ALA A 95 13.29 10.59 -11.40
CA ALA A 95 12.96 9.17 -11.38
C ALA A 95 14.12 8.31 -11.88
N LEU A 96 14.85 8.75 -12.92
CA LEU A 96 16.05 8.06 -13.40
C LEU A 96 17.13 7.90 -12.33
N ASP A 97 17.19 8.80 -11.35
CA ASP A 97 18.17 8.75 -10.27
C ASP A 97 17.76 7.84 -9.11
N VAL A 98 16.45 7.71 -8.81
CA VAL A 98 15.97 7.01 -7.62
C VAL A 98 15.31 5.66 -7.90
N THR A 99 14.96 5.37 -9.16
CA THR A 99 14.23 4.13 -9.48
C THR A 99 15.14 2.90 -9.40
N LEU A 100 14.69 1.90 -8.67
CA LEU A 100 15.26 0.56 -8.67
C LEU A 100 14.91 -0.14 -10.00
N ARG A 101 15.92 -0.42 -10.81
CA ARG A 101 15.76 -0.97 -12.17
C ARG A 101 15.94 -2.49 -12.23
N THR A 102 15.55 -3.15 -11.17
CA THR A 102 15.63 -4.61 -11.01
C THR A 102 14.25 -5.18 -10.71
N PRO A 103 14.03 -6.47 -10.89
CA PRO A 103 12.84 -7.14 -10.38
C PRO A 103 12.66 -6.90 -8.87
N PRO A 104 11.40 -6.81 -8.40
CA PRO A 104 11.13 -6.66 -6.97
C PRO A 104 11.57 -7.90 -6.20
N VAL A 105 12.09 -7.69 -5.00
CA VAL A 105 12.50 -8.77 -4.10
C VAL A 105 11.30 -9.18 -3.25
N LYS A 106 11.11 -10.48 -3.06
CA LYS A 106 10.12 -10.99 -2.12
C LYS A 106 10.64 -10.80 -0.70
N HIS A 107 9.82 -10.18 0.15
CA HIS A 107 10.12 -10.00 1.56
C HIS A 107 9.40 -11.05 2.41
N ASP A 108 10.04 -11.47 3.49
CA ASP A 108 9.45 -12.29 4.55
C ASP A 108 9.47 -11.45 5.85
N PHE A 109 8.29 -11.15 6.36
CA PHE A 109 8.10 -10.33 7.56
C PHE A 109 7.68 -11.18 8.79
N GLY A 110 7.87 -12.50 8.73
CA GLY A 110 7.50 -13.41 9.81
C GLY A 110 6.01 -13.38 10.11
N SER A 111 5.64 -12.90 11.29
CA SER A 111 4.23 -12.80 11.72
C SER A 111 3.52 -11.54 11.25
N HIS A 112 4.26 -10.57 10.71
CA HIS A 112 3.68 -9.32 10.20
C HIS A 112 3.22 -9.47 8.76
N LEU A 113 2.18 -8.76 8.39
CA LEU A 113 1.77 -8.64 7.00
C LEU A 113 2.78 -7.82 6.19
N ALA A 114 3.30 -6.76 6.81
CA ALA A 114 4.39 -5.95 6.28
C ALA A 114 5.14 -5.27 7.43
N GLN A 115 6.46 -5.08 7.23
CA GLN A 115 7.33 -4.37 8.17
C GLN A 115 8.34 -3.53 7.40
N GLY A 116 8.35 -2.23 7.66
CA GLY A 116 9.34 -1.27 7.16
C GLY A 116 10.14 -0.64 8.29
N GLU A 117 10.96 0.35 7.93
CA GLU A 117 11.72 1.13 8.91
C GLU A 117 10.80 1.97 9.82
N TYR A 118 9.65 2.43 9.28
CA TYR A 118 8.82 3.44 9.93
C TYR A 118 7.51 2.90 10.48
N PHE A 119 7.09 1.70 10.08
CA PHE A 119 5.84 1.11 10.56
C PHE A 119 5.80 -0.40 10.34
N THR A 120 4.92 -1.04 11.11
CA THR A 120 4.50 -2.43 10.93
C THR A 120 3.00 -2.49 10.64
N VAL A 121 2.59 -3.49 9.86
CA VAL A 121 1.18 -3.79 9.60
C VAL A 121 0.92 -5.25 9.92
N ASP A 122 -0.07 -5.49 10.76
CA ASP A 122 -0.59 -6.81 11.09
C ASP A 122 -2.00 -6.99 10.53
N ALA A 123 -2.31 -8.20 10.09
CA ALA A 123 -3.68 -8.60 9.78
C ALA A 123 -4.24 -9.45 10.93
N LYS A 124 -5.35 -9.01 11.51
CA LYS A 124 -6.07 -9.72 12.57
C LYS A 124 -7.43 -10.16 12.07
N ASN A 125 -7.82 -11.39 12.40
CA ASN A 125 -9.11 -11.96 12.04
C ASN A 125 -9.90 -12.33 13.29
N GLY A 126 -11.17 -11.89 13.36
CA GLY A 126 -12.05 -12.13 14.50
C GLY A 126 -11.67 -11.31 15.73
N ALA A 127 -11.94 -11.85 16.89
CA ALA A 127 -11.71 -11.17 18.17
C ALA A 127 -10.23 -11.17 18.57
N PHE A 128 -9.73 -10.02 19.02
CA PHE A 128 -8.39 -9.90 19.60
C PHE A 128 -8.33 -8.78 20.65
N GLU A 129 -7.31 -8.84 21.47
CA GLU A 129 -6.95 -7.81 22.45
C GLU A 129 -5.53 -7.39 22.24
N ASP A 130 -5.24 -6.09 22.48
CA ASP A 130 -3.91 -5.54 22.33
C ASP A 130 -3.79 -4.22 23.10
N THR A 131 -2.65 -3.53 23.03
CA THR A 131 -2.40 -2.31 23.79
C THR A 131 -1.81 -1.22 22.91
N ALA A 132 -2.36 -0.03 22.97
CA ALA A 132 -1.74 1.21 22.48
C ALA A 132 -0.89 1.76 23.62
N ASP A 133 0.40 1.37 23.66
CA ASP A 133 1.34 1.78 24.71
C ASP A 133 1.87 3.20 24.47
N GLU A 134 2.78 3.67 25.32
CA GLU A 134 3.35 5.00 25.25
C GLU A 134 4.30 5.21 24.05
N LYS A 135 4.69 4.14 23.33
CA LYS A 135 5.69 4.22 22.27
C LYS A 135 5.09 4.58 20.92
N SER A 136 3.87 4.10 20.65
CA SER A 136 3.23 4.24 19.34
C SER A 136 1.74 4.40 19.47
N PHE A 137 1.16 5.18 18.56
CA PHE A 137 -0.27 5.09 18.26
C PHE A 137 -0.59 3.74 17.60
N VAL A 138 -1.87 3.40 17.58
CA VAL A 138 -2.40 2.27 16.81
C VAL A 138 -3.43 2.79 15.82
N SER A 139 -3.25 2.48 14.54
CA SER A 139 -4.27 2.71 13.52
C SER A 139 -4.95 1.38 13.19
N LEU A 140 -6.27 1.36 13.26
CA LEU A 140 -7.11 0.20 12.95
C LEU A 140 -7.94 0.51 11.70
N LEU A 141 -7.90 -0.38 10.71
CA LEU A 141 -8.78 -0.33 9.55
C LEU A 141 -9.56 -1.64 9.44
N VAL A 142 -10.88 -1.57 9.57
CA VAL A 142 -11.75 -2.74 9.39
C VAL A 142 -11.91 -3.00 7.89
N THR A 143 -11.34 -4.09 7.40
CA THR A 143 -11.33 -4.42 5.96
C THR A 143 -12.50 -5.31 5.55
N ASP A 144 -13.09 -6.05 6.51
CA ASP A 144 -14.29 -6.86 6.30
C ASP A 144 -14.97 -7.16 7.64
N GLY A 145 -16.25 -7.58 7.59
CA GLY A 145 -17.04 -7.97 8.79
C GLY A 145 -17.55 -6.78 9.61
N GLU A 146 -18.01 -7.11 10.81
CA GLU A 146 -18.58 -6.16 11.78
C GLU A 146 -18.30 -6.62 13.21
N GLY A 147 -18.40 -5.70 14.17
CA GLY A 147 -18.17 -6.01 15.58
C GLY A 147 -18.17 -4.78 16.47
N GLU A 148 -17.36 -4.83 17.51
CA GLU A 148 -17.21 -3.76 18.50
C GLU A 148 -15.74 -3.52 18.81
N LEU A 149 -15.36 -2.26 18.93
CA LEU A 149 -14.07 -1.82 19.46
C LEU A 149 -14.29 -1.20 20.83
N THR A 150 -13.61 -1.73 21.83
CA THR A 150 -13.59 -1.19 23.20
C THR A 150 -12.21 -0.63 23.51
N CYS A 151 -12.13 0.60 24.00
CA CYS A 151 -10.90 1.26 24.46
C CYS A 151 -11.25 2.30 25.52
N GLY A 152 -10.45 2.39 26.61
CA GLY A 152 -10.67 3.39 27.66
C GLY A 152 -12.03 3.34 28.37
N GLY A 153 -12.69 2.19 28.37
CA GLY A 153 -14.04 2.02 28.93
C GLY A 153 -15.19 2.40 27.99
N GLU A 154 -14.89 2.90 26.80
CA GLU A 154 -15.89 3.19 25.76
C GLU A 154 -15.94 2.04 24.75
N THR A 155 -17.15 1.79 24.21
CA THR A 155 -17.36 0.77 23.17
C THR A 155 -18.10 1.39 22.00
N VAL A 156 -17.59 1.13 20.78
CA VAL A 156 -18.20 1.59 19.54
C VAL A 156 -18.45 0.41 18.61
N VAL A 157 -19.57 0.43 17.90
CA VAL A 157 -19.84 -0.54 16.82
C VAL A 157 -18.94 -0.21 15.64
N VAL A 158 -18.36 -1.24 15.05
CA VAL A 158 -17.43 -1.12 13.91
C VAL A 158 -17.87 -2.03 12.77
N LYS A 159 -17.62 -1.59 11.55
CA LYS A 159 -17.95 -2.32 10.33
C LYS A 159 -16.93 -2.08 9.23
N LYS A 160 -17.01 -2.87 8.19
CA LYS A 160 -16.16 -2.72 6.99
C LYS A 160 -16.07 -1.27 6.51
N GLY A 161 -14.86 -0.78 6.35
CA GLY A 161 -14.52 0.57 5.92
C GLY A 161 -14.27 1.56 7.06
N ASP A 162 -14.60 1.21 8.30
CA ASP A 162 -14.32 2.06 9.45
C ASP A 162 -12.83 2.06 9.78
N SER A 163 -12.34 3.24 10.16
CA SER A 163 -10.95 3.45 10.56
C SER A 163 -10.89 4.19 11.90
N PHE A 164 -10.00 3.73 12.78
CA PHE A 164 -9.83 4.29 14.12
C PHE A 164 -8.36 4.61 14.36
N PHE A 165 -8.14 5.68 15.07
CA PHE A 165 -6.82 6.08 15.55
C PHE A 165 -6.84 6.08 17.08
N LEU A 166 -6.03 5.21 17.69
CA LEU A 166 -5.81 5.15 19.12
C LEU A 166 -4.48 5.85 19.43
N PRO A 167 -4.45 7.00 20.09
CA PRO A 167 -3.22 7.68 20.46
C PRO A 167 -2.29 6.79 21.29
N ALA A 168 -1.01 7.07 21.29
CA ALA A 168 -0.05 6.45 22.20
C ALA A 168 -0.53 6.68 23.65
N GLY A 169 -0.40 5.66 24.49
CA GLY A 169 -0.88 5.70 25.88
C GLY A 169 -2.37 5.51 26.07
N SER A 170 -3.14 5.19 25.03
CA SER A 170 -4.58 4.87 25.17
C SER A 170 -4.84 3.60 25.98
N GLY A 171 -3.82 2.78 26.23
CA GLY A 171 -3.93 1.56 27.01
C GLY A 171 -4.51 0.38 26.26
N SER A 172 -5.08 -0.56 26.98
CA SER A 172 -5.65 -1.79 26.42
C SER A 172 -6.88 -1.50 25.59
N TYR A 173 -7.00 -2.19 24.46
CA TYR A 173 -8.18 -2.18 23.61
C TYR A 173 -8.54 -3.59 23.16
N ALA A 174 -9.78 -3.79 22.78
CA ALA A 174 -10.29 -5.08 22.30
C ALA A 174 -11.18 -4.86 21.07
N VAL A 175 -11.00 -5.73 20.08
CA VAL A 175 -11.96 -5.89 18.98
C VAL A 175 -12.71 -7.19 19.19
N ARG A 176 -14.03 -7.17 19.04
CA ARG A 176 -14.90 -8.35 19.13
C ARG A 176 -15.74 -8.45 17.87
N GLY A 177 -16.20 -9.66 17.55
CA GLY A 177 -17.03 -9.91 16.36
C GLY A 177 -16.28 -10.66 15.26
N THR A 178 -16.71 -10.44 14.02
CA THR A 178 -16.18 -11.14 12.82
C THR A 178 -15.24 -10.27 11.99
N CYS A 179 -14.72 -9.18 12.57
CA CYS A 179 -13.89 -8.20 11.88
C CYS A 179 -12.61 -8.83 11.29
N GLN A 180 -12.28 -8.42 10.07
CA GLN A 180 -10.92 -8.47 9.56
C GLN A 180 -10.33 -7.07 9.69
N THR A 181 -9.20 -6.94 10.38
CA THR A 181 -8.64 -5.64 10.76
C THR A 181 -7.16 -5.56 10.40
N LEU A 182 -6.76 -4.49 9.71
CA LEU A 182 -5.36 -4.12 9.63
C LEU A 182 -5.00 -3.27 10.84
N VAL A 183 -3.94 -3.65 11.53
CA VAL A 183 -3.39 -2.96 12.71
C VAL A 183 -2.04 -2.40 12.32
N THR A 184 -1.91 -1.07 12.35
CA THR A 184 -0.66 -0.38 11.99
C THR A 184 -0.08 0.34 13.20
N ARG A 185 1.25 0.25 13.35
CA ARG A 185 2.05 0.90 14.39
C ARG A 185 3.32 1.51 13.80
N VAL A 186 3.89 2.50 14.44
CA VAL A 186 5.23 3.08 14.14
C VAL A 186 6.26 2.65 15.18
#